data_4ec87bd23bd714596505a092ed39e8cb
#
_entry.id   4ec87bd23bd714596505a092ed39e8cb
#
_cell.length_a   1.000
_cell.length_b   1.000
_cell.length_c   1.000
_cell.angle_alpha   90.00
_cell.angle_beta   90.00
_cell.angle_gamma   90.00
#
_symmetry.space_group_name_H-M   'P 1'
#
loop_
_entity.id
_entity.type
_entity.pdbx_description
1 polymer ?
#
loop_
_entity_poly.entity_id
_entity_poly.type
_entity_poly.pdbx_seq_one_letter_code
_entity_poly.pdbx_strand_id
1 'polypeptide(L)'
;MARKYDLISELYNRTCKTVVSNPQNWQAFLASACRNYKLRYDEQLLVYAQRPDATAVLEIEQWNKIFGRWVNRGARGIAVFADENRSRQRLTHYFDISDTHESRYSRTVPIWDMRQEYEDRKSVV
;
A
#
# COMPACT_ATOMS: atom_id res chain seq x y z
N MET A 1 -11.99 9.63 -23.92
CA MET A 1 -10.84 9.52 -23.02
C MET A 1 -11.29 8.85 -21.72
N ALA A 2 -10.61 7.79 -21.32
CA ALA A 2 -10.96 7.07 -20.09
C ALA A 2 -10.67 7.91 -18.85
N ARG A 3 -11.57 7.89 -17.87
CA ARG A 3 -11.35 8.53 -16.59
C ARG A 3 -10.29 7.76 -15.81
N LYS A 4 -9.62 8.45 -14.88
CA LYS A 4 -8.64 7.80 -14.02
C LYS A 4 -9.24 6.62 -13.25
N TYR A 5 -10.48 6.74 -12.79
CA TYR A 5 -11.18 5.64 -12.11
C TYR A 5 -11.26 4.40 -13.00
N ASP A 6 -11.58 4.58 -14.28
CA ASP A 6 -11.70 3.46 -15.22
C ASP A 6 -10.35 2.78 -15.45
N LEU A 7 -9.27 3.56 -15.52
CA LEU A 7 -7.92 3.02 -15.66
C LEU A 7 -7.51 2.20 -14.42
N ILE A 8 -7.86 2.68 -13.24
CA ILE A 8 -7.57 1.95 -12.00
C ILE A 8 -8.42 0.69 -11.89
N SER A 9 -9.67 0.72 -12.33
CA SER A 9 -10.53 -0.47 -12.38
C SER A 9 -9.96 -1.53 -13.32
N GLU A 10 -9.46 -1.13 -14.48
CA GLU A 10 -8.78 -2.05 -15.40
C GLU A 10 -7.51 -2.63 -14.79
N LEU A 11 -6.72 -1.80 -14.13
CA LEU A 11 -5.51 -2.25 -13.43
C LEU A 11 -5.85 -3.28 -12.36
N TYR A 12 -6.89 -3.02 -11.58
CA TYR A 12 -7.36 -3.94 -10.55
C TYR A 12 -7.74 -5.29 -11.15
N ASN A 13 -8.57 -5.29 -12.20
CA ASN A 13 -9.02 -6.52 -12.83
C ASN A 13 -7.87 -7.33 -13.42
N ARG A 14 -6.93 -6.65 -14.06
CA ARG A 14 -5.74 -7.29 -14.64
C ARG A 14 -4.84 -7.87 -13.55
N THR A 15 -4.65 -7.14 -12.46
CA THR A 15 -3.81 -7.59 -11.34
C THR A 15 -4.41 -8.80 -10.64
N CYS A 16 -5.74 -8.84 -10.47
CA CYS A 16 -6.43 -10.01 -9.92
C CYS A 16 -6.09 -11.28 -10.70
N LYS A 17 -6.03 -11.19 -12.02
CA LYS A 17 -5.71 -12.35 -12.88
C LYS A 17 -4.23 -12.69 -12.81
N THR A 18 -3.37 -11.67 -12.77
CA THR A 18 -1.92 -11.87 -12.79
C THR A 18 -1.42 -12.55 -11.53
N VAL A 19 -1.91 -12.14 -10.35
CA VAL A 19 -1.40 -12.68 -9.07
C VAL A 19 -1.76 -14.15 -8.88
N VAL A 20 -2.81 -14.64 -9.53
CA VAL A 20 -3.20 -16.05 -9.42
C VAL A 20 -2.72 -16.89 -10.61
N SER A 21 -1.97 -16.30 -11.54
CA SER A 21 -1.56 -16.98 -12.77
C SER A 21 -0.47 -18.03 -12.54
N ASN A 22 0.35 -17.88 -11.51
CA ASN A 22 1.36 -18.87 -11.14
C ASN A 22 1.76 -18.67 -9.67
N PRO A 23 2.40 -19.71 -9.05
CA PRO A 23 2.78 -19.62 -7.63
C PRO A 23 3.75 -18.49 -7.31
N GLN A 24 4.66 -18.16 -8.21
CA GLN A 24 5.64 -17.11 -7.98
C GLN A 24 4.97 -15.73 -7.87
N ASN A 25 4.02 -15.45 -8.75
CA ASN A 25 3.26 -14.20 -8.71
C ASN A 25 2.43 -14.11 -7.43
N TRP A 26 1.80 -15.21 -7.03
CA TRP A 26 1.02 -15.26 -5.79
C TRP A 26 1.90 -15.01 -4.57
N GLN A 27 3.08 -15.63 -4.50
CA GLN A 27 4.01 -15.43 -3.39
C GLN A 27 4.52 -13.99 -3.32
N ALA A 28 4.82 -13.39 -4.46
CA ALA A 28 5.24 -11.98 -4.51
C ALA A 28 4.15 -11.05 -4.00
N PHE A 29 2.89 -11.31 -4.39
CA PHE A 29 1.75 -10.55 -3.90
C PHE A 29 1.58 -10.74 -2.38
N LEU A 30 1.68 -11.97 -1.89
CA LEU A 30 1.54 -12.24 -0.45
C LEU A 30 2.58 -11.49 0.38
N ALA A 31 3.81 -11.38 -0.10
CA ALA A 31 4.85 -10.63 0.60
C ALA A 31 4.47 -9.16 0.75
N SER A 32 3.90 -8.56 -0.31
CA SER A 32 3.39 -7.18 -0.26
C SER A 32 2.17 -7.07 0.67
N ALA A 33 1.23 -8.01 0.56
CA ALA A 33 0.01 -8.00 1.35
C ALA A 33 0.30 -8.13 2.84
N CYS A 34 1.32 -8.91 3.21
CA CYS A 34 1.72 -9.05 4.61
C CYS A 34 2.23 -7.72 5.19
N ARG A 35 3.01 -6.97 4.41
CA ARG A 35 3.48 -5.64 4.84
C ARG A 35 2.33 -4.65 4.99
N ASN A 36 1.29 -4.82 4.19
CA ASN A 36 0.14 -3.91 4.13
C ASN A 36 -1.13 -4.59 4.65
N TYR A 37 -1.01 -5.40 5.69
CA TYR A 37 -2.08 -6.29 6.15
C TYR A 37 -3.34 -5.57 6.64
N LYS A 38 -3.25 -4.29 7.00
CA LYS A 38 -4.39 -3.50 7.47
C LYS A 38 -5.26 -2.98 6.34
N LEU A 39 -4.81 -3.09 5.09
CA LEU A 39 -5.58 -2.63 3.94
C LEU A 39 -6.61 -3.67 3.52
N ARG A 40 -7.68 -3.21 2.86
CA ARG A 40 -8.62 -4.13 2.22
C ARG A 40 -7.91 -4.86 1.08
N TYR A 41 -8.46 -6.01 0.68
CA TYR A 41 -7.88 -6.83 -0.38
C TYR A 41 -7.72 -6.05 -1.69
N ASP A 42 -8.73 -5.26 -2.09
CA ASP A 42 -8.66 -4.45 -3.30
C ASP A 42 -7.56 -3.40 -3.22
N GLU A 43 -7.38 -2.78 -2.04
CA GLU A 43 -6.30 -1.84 -1.82
C GLU A 43 -4.94 -2.51 -1.88
N GLN A 44 -4.81 -3.71 -1.30
CA GLN A 44 -3.56 -4.48 -1.34
C GLN A 44 -3.14 -4.79 -2.77
N LEU A 45 -4.10 -5.19 -3.62
CA LEU A 45 -3.82 -5.48 -5.02
C LEU A 45 -3.36 -4.24 -5.77
N LEU A 46 -4.01 -3.11 -5.54
CA LEU A 46 -3.65 -1.86 -6.22
C LEU A 46 -2.31 -1.31 -5.74
N VAL A 47 -2.01 -1.43 -4.45
CA VAL A 47 -0.70 -1.05 -3.93
C VAL A 47 0.39 -1.92 -4.56
N TYR A 48 0.18 -3.23 -4.60
CA TYR A 48 1.13 -4.16 -5.21
C TYR A 48 1.36 -3.85 -6.69
N ALA A 49 0.29 -3.55 -7.42
CA ALA A 49 0.38 -3.25 -8.85
C ALA A 49 1.18 -1.99 -9.14
N GLN A 50 1.10 -0.98 -8.27
CA GLN A 50 1.72 0.32 -8.49
C GLN A 50 3.05 0.48 -7.75
N ARG A 51 3.18 -0.11 -6.56
CA ARG A 51 4.39 -0.03 -5.73
C ARG A 51 4.60 -1.36 -5.01
N PRO A 52 5.13 -2.37 -5.70
CA PRO A 52 5.32 -3.70 -5.08
C PRO A 52 6.32 -3.69 -3.92
N ASP A 53 7.17 -2.69 -3.83
CA ASP A 53 8.16 -2.52 -2.76
C ASP A 53 7.65 -1.68 -1.58
N ALA A 54 6.40 -1.22 -1.60
CA ALA A 54 5.86 -0.39 -0.53
C ALA A 54 5.87 -1.14 0.81
N THR A 55 6.31 -0.45 1.87
CA THR A 55 6.41 -1.04 3.20
C THR A 55 5.41 -0.49 4.20
N ALA A 56 5.01 0.77 4.06
CA ALA A 56 4.00 1.39 4.89
C ALA A 56 3.33 2.51 4.09
N VAL A 57 2.03 2.43 3.91
CA VAL A 57 1.29 3.38 3.09
C VAL A 57 0.16 4.01 3.90
N LEU A 58 0.00 5.31 3.76
CA LEU A 58 -1.07 6.09 4.38
C LEU A 58 -1.41 7.26 3.47
N GLU A 59 -2.60 7.82 3.70
CA GLU A 59 -2.98 9.08 3.06
C GLU A 59 -2.13 10.22 3.61
N ILE A 60 -2.03 11.30 2.84
CA ILE A 60 -1.20 12.45 3.21
C ILE A 60 -1.58 13.03 4.57
N GLU A 61 -2.88 13.13 4.85
CA GLU A 61 -3.36 13.65 6.13
C GLU A 61 -2.95 12.77 7.31
N GLN A 62 -2.97 11.46 7.12
CA GLN A 62 -2.58 10.50 8.16
C GLN A 62 -1.09 10.57 8.44
N TRP A 63 -0.27 10.72 7.39
CA TRP A 63 1.17 10.93 7.57
C TRP A 63 1.45 12.17 8.41
N ASN A 64 0.74 13.27 8.11
CA ASN A 64 0.92 14.53 8.84
C ASN A 64 0.44 14.44 10.30
N LYS A 65 -0.79 13.92 10.51
CA LYS A 65 -1.43 13.94 11.83
C LYS A 65 -0.91 12.86 12.77
N ILE A 66 -0.68 11.64 12.26
CA ILE A 66 -0.34 10.51 13.10
C ILE A 66 1.17 10.45 13.34
N PHE A 67 1.97 10.62 12.29
CA PHE A 67 3.42 10.40 12.38
C PHE A 67 4.25 11.68 12.25
N GLY A 68 3.61 12.82 11.99
CA GLY A 68 4.34 14.07 11.82
C GLY A 68 5.29 14.06 10.63
N ARG A 69 4.96 13.29 9.60
CA ARG A 69 5.78 13.18 8.39
C ARG A 69 5.11 13.94 7.24
N TRP A 70 5.94 14.45 6.35
CA TRP A 70 5.48 15.24 5.21
C TRP A 70 5.78 14.50 3.92
N VAL A 71 4.80 14.46 3.02
CA VAL A 71 4.98 13.84 1.71
C VAL A 71 5.90 14.72 0.87
N ASN A 72 6.86 14.08 0.20
CA ASN A 72 7.84 14.77 -0.64
C ASN A 72 7.16 15.45 -1.82
N ARG A 73 7.61 16.64 -2.15
CA ARG A 73 7.10 17.36 -3.30
C ARG A 73 7.37 16.56 -4.57
N GLY A 74 6.33 16.38 -5.39
CA GLY A 74 6.44 15.61 -6.62
C GLY A 74 6.26 14.11 -6.44
N ALA A 75 6.03 13.64 -5.21
CA ALA A 75 5.77 12.22 -4.97
C ALA A 75 4.49 11.78 -5.69
N ARG A 76 4.54 10.60 -6.30
CA ARG A 76 3.40 10.03 -7.00
C ARG A 76 2.59 9.17 -6.05
N GLY A 77 1.31 9.52 -5.85
CA GLY A 77 0.41 8.76 -4.99
C GLY A 77 0.03 7.41 -5.61
N ILE A 78 -0.27 6.46 -4.74
CA ILE A 78 -0.80 5.15 -5.13
C ILE A 78 -2.32 5.28 -5.13
N ALA A 79 -2.96 5.14 -6.29
CA ALA A 79 -4.40 5.29 -6.42
C ALA A 79 -5.11 4.00 -5.98
N VAL A 80 -6.07 4.14 -5.08
CA VAL A 80 -6.89 3.01 -4.60
C VAL A 80 -8.35 3.43 -4.58
N PHE A 81 -9.26 2.45 -4.52
CA PHE A 81 -10.68 2.74 -4.37
C PHE A 81 -10.92 3.34 -2.99
N ALA A 82 -11.63 4.48 -2.94
CA ALA A 82 -11.90 5.17 -1.67
C ALA A 82 -12.84 4.37 -0.77
N ASP A 83 -13.79 3.65 -1.36
CA ASP A 83 -14.79 2.87 -0.63
C ASP A 83 -14.91 1.47 -1.20
N GLU A 84 -15.33 0.51 -0.36
CA GLU A 84 -15.74 -0.81 -0.84
C GLU A 84 -16.92 -0.70 -1.79
N ASN A 85 -17.83 0.24 -1.53
CA ASN A 85 -18.96 0.52 -2.40
C ASN A 85 -18.48 1.37 -3.56
N ARG A 86 -18.25 0.72 -4.70
CA ARG A 86 -17.71 1.37 -5.89
C ARG A 86 -18.74 2.19 -6.66
N SER A 87 -19.98 2.23 -6.21
CA SER A 87 -21.03 3.00 -6.91
C SER A 87 -20.71 4.50 -6.97
N ARG A 88 -19.97 5.03 -5.99
CA ARG A 88 -19.55 6.43 -5.96
C ARG A 88 -18.37 6.74 -6.87
N GLN A 89 -17.68 5.73 -7.33
CA GLN A 89 -16.55 5.84 -8.26
C GLN A 89 -15.49 6.87 -7.83
N ARG A 90 -15.10 6.81 -6.55
CA ARG A 90 -14.10 7.72 -5.99
C ARG A 90 -12.80 6.98 -5.72
N LEU A 91 -11.69 7.70 -5.90
CA LEU A 91 -10.36 7.21 -5.59
C LEU A 91 -9.78 8.01 -4.43
N THR A 92 -8.92 7.37 -3.66
CA THR A 92 -8.05 8.05 -2.73
C THR A 92 -6.61 7.71 -3.10
N HIS A 93 -5.65 8.38 -2.48
CA HIS A 93 -4.23 8.18 -2.80
C HIS A 93 -3.47 7.90 -1.52
N TYR A 94 -2.66 6.84 -1.53
CA TYR A 94 -1.73 6.52 -0.47
C TYR A 94 -0.32 6.89 -0.90
N PHE A 95 0.52 7.18 0.09
CA PHE A 95 1.94 7.45 -0.13
C PHE A 95 2.75 6.51 0.74
N ASP A 96 3.77 5.90 0.15
CA ASP A 96 4.68 5.03 0.90
C ASP A 96 5.60 5.87 1.78
N ILE A 97 6.10 5.28 2.86
CA ILE A 97 7.03 5.95 3.78
C ILE A 97 8.27 6.49 3.04
N SER A 98 8.70 5.80 1.99
CA SER A 98 9.86 6.22 1.20
C SER A 98 9.63 7.55 0.45
N ASP A 99 8.37 7.92 0.25
CA ASP A 99 7.99 9.19 -0.38
C ASP A 99 7.70 10.29 0.65
N THR A 100 8.05 10.06 1.91
CA THR A 100 7.87 11.03 2.99
C THR A 100 9.21 11.36 3.64
N HIS A 101 9.26 12.50 4.32
CA HIS A 101 10.43 12.90 5.09
C HIS A 101 10.04 13.28 6.51
N GLU A 102 11.01 13.17 7.42
CA GLU A 102 10.79 13.45 8.81
C GLU A 102 10.69 14.96 9.04
N SER A 103 9.87 15.32 10.04
CA SER A 103 9.78 16.66 10.57
C SER A 103 10.28 16.64 12.01
N ARG A 104 10.27 17.85 12.64
CA ARG A 104 10.61 18.00 14.05
C ARG A 104 9.79 17.12 14.98
N TYR A 105 8.56 16.79 14.58
CA TYR A 105 7.60 16.08 15.41
C TYR A 105 7.34 14.66 14.93
N SER A 106 8.23 14.12 14.11
CA SER A 106 8.05 12.77 13.55
C SER A 106 8.09 11.69 14.62
N ARG A 107 7.22 10.70 14.46
CA ARG A 107 7.15 9.52 15.30
C ARG A 107 7.64 8.31 14.51
N THR A 108 8.11 7.29 15.22
CA THR A 108 8.53 6.04 14.60
C THR A 108 7.34 5.35 13.95
N VAL A 109 7.50 4.96 12.68
CA VAL A 109 6.46 4.25 11.93
C VAL A 109 6.69 2.75 12.12
N PRO A 110 5.70 2.00 12.65
CA PRO A 110 5.84 0.56 12.76
C PRO A 110 5.76 -0.08 11.37
N ILE A 111 6.79 -0.84 11.02
CA ILE A 111 6.83 -1.56 9.75
C ILE A 111 6.82 -3.05 10.07
N TRP A 112 5.83 -3.75 9.52
CA TRP A 112 5.74 -5.19 9.69
C TRP A 112 6.62 -5.87 8.66
N ASP A 113 7.47 -6.80 9.11
CA ASP A 113 8.34 -7.59 8.25
C ASP A 113 8.24 -9.05 8.71
N MET A 114 7.86 -9.93 7.80
CA MET A 114 7.71 -11.35 8.09
C MET A 114 9.01 -11.97 8.59
N ARG A 115 10.14 -11.56 8.04
CA ARG A 115 11.45 -12.05 8.46
C ARG A 115 11.75 -11.66 9.91
N GLN A 116 11.49 -10.42 10.27
CA GLN A 116 11.73 -9.92 11.62
C GLN A 116 10.79 -10.59 12.62
N GLU A 117 9.53 -10.77 12.28
CA GLU A 117 8.56 -11.48 13.09
C GLU A 117 9.04 -12.90 13.40
N TYR A 118 9.56 -13.60 12.41
CA TYR A 118 10.09 -14.94 12.57
C TYR A 118 11.30 -14.96 13.51
N GLU A 119 12.23 -14.04 13.34
CA GLU A 119 13.42 -13.93 14.18
C GLU A 119 13.05 -13.61 15.62
N ASP A 120 12.10 -12.70 15.84
CA ASP A 120 11.62 -12.35 17.19
C ASP A 120 11.01 -13.55 17.90
N ARG A 121 10.21 -14.36 17.22
CA ARG A 121 9.62 -15.57 17.77
C ARG A 121 10.68 -16.61 18.10
N LYS A 122 11.72 -16.69 17.29
CA LYS A 122 12.84 -17.61 17.50
C LYS A 122 13.61 -17.26 18.78
N SER A 123 13.75 -15.98 19.08
CA SER A 123 14.51 -15.52 20.24
C SER A 123 13.78 -15.72 21.56
N VAL A 124 12.49 -16.02 21.55
CA VAL A 124 11.65 -16.20 22.75
C VAL A 124 11.64 -17.65 23.25
N VAL A 125 12.17 -18.57 22.49
CA VAL A 125 12.18 -20.01 22.85
C VAL A 125 13.31 -20.34 23.85
#